data_f480d959bbc4c5f40ee1da105c4f8438
#
_entry.id   f480d959bbc4c5f40ee1da105c4f8438
#
_cell.length_a   1.000
_cell.length_b   1.000
_cell.length_c   1.000
_cell.angle_alpha   90.00
_cell.angle_beta   90.00
_cell.angle_gamma   90.00
#
_symmetry.space_group_name_H-M   'P 1'
#
loop_
_entity.id
_entity.type
_entity.pdbx_description
1 polymer ?
#
loop_
_entity_poly.entity_id
_entity_poly.type
_entity_poly.pdbx_seq_one_letter_code
_entity_poly.pdbx_strand_id
1 'polypeptide(L)'
;MPGSGRKGMRRGEGRYLILDVIWSALKAVGLSRKEIAVRAGLPIDLGRGEMLTGKQFFAIWNAVAALSRDPGIGFRIAAMLAMPAHTPPIFALIPASLASAIHARDFIDAVRRISRFRIVSAPREILVEENVGAVTCVVRATRPEETGEDVPAVIVDADFYAMVLLLRRGTCRELSPSSVELRRAPGSEKFLEKYYGCPVICGAKRNALILSRENAYYPFVDYNKELFELLTRHAPRAGSGRLGLRRPGELDCGPPAFRRKAGHRGSGF
;
A
#
# COMPACT_ATOMS: atom_id res chain seq x y z
N MET A 1 -23.11 13.79 -36.08
CA MET A 1 -22.60 13.76 -34.70
C MET A 1 -22.73 12.32 -34.17
N PRO A 2 -21.68 11.51 -34.06
CA PRO A 2 -21.78 10.18 -33.45
C PRO A 2 -21.57 10.31 -31.95
N GLY A 3 -22.58 9.83 -31.21
CA GLY A 3 -22.61 9.85 -29.77
C GLY A 3 -21.47 9.03 -29.15
N SER A 4 -20.81 9.65 -28.17
CA SER A 4 -19.84 9.04 -27.26
C SER A 4 -20.50 7.88 -26.51
N GLY A 5 -20.29 6.66 -27.00
CA GLY A 5 -20.72 5.43 -26.35
C GLY A 5 -19.97 5.22 -25.04
N ARG A 6 -20.51 5.65 -23.92
CA ARG A 6 -20.15 5.14 -22.60
C ARG A 6 -20.47 3.65 -22.61
N LYS A 7 -19.47 2.80 -22.88
CA LYS A 7 -19.58 1.34 -22.71
C LYS A 7 -20.10 1.07 -21.31
N GLY A 8 -21.33 0.56 -21.24
CA GLY A 8 -22.00 0.17 -20.00
C GLY A 8 -21.12 -0.75 -19.18
N MET A 9 -20.81 -0.32 -17.99
CA MET A 9 -19.97 -0.98 -17.02
C MET A 9 -20.67 -2.21 -16.47
N ARG A 10 -20.06 -3.39 -16.58
CA ARG A 10 -20.58 -4.60 -15.97
C ARG A 10 -20.67 -4.42 -14.46
N ARG A 11 -21.83 -4.69 -13.87
CA ARG A 11 -22.02 -4.71 -12.41
C ARG A 11 -21.05 -5.74 -11.81
N GLY A 12 -20.05 -5.27 -11.01
CA GLY A 12 -19.15 -6.13 -10.26
C GLY A 12 -17.66 -5.91 -10.47
N GLU A 13 -17.20 -5.10 -11.46
CA GLU A 13 -15.77 -4.82 -11.64
C GLU A 13 -15.17 -4.10 -10.43
N GLY A 14 -14.05 -4.63 -9.93
CA GLY A 14 -13.28 -4.00 -8.88
C GLY A 14 -12.74 -2.64 -9.32
N ARG A 15 -12.80 -1.66 -8.42
CA ARG A 15 -12.31 -0.30 -8.65
C ARG A 15 -11.21 0.02 -7.66
N TYR A 16 -10.09 0.48 -8.18
CA TYR A 16 -8.85 0.68 -7.44
C TYR A 16 -8.27 2.05 -7.68
N LEU A 17 -7.63 2.62 -6.67
CA LEU A 17 -7.02 3.93 -6.72
C LEU A 17 -5.51 3.82 -6.52
N ILE A 18 -4.71 4.46 -7.37
CA ILE A 18 -3.30 4.69 -7.07
C ILE A 18 -3.21 5.95 -6.20
N LEU A 19 -2.75 5.75 -4.97
CA LEU A 19 -2.63 6.82 -3.97
C LEU A 19 -1.62 7.90 -4.42
N ASP A 20 -1.86 9.15 -4.06
CA ASP A 20 -0.98 10.27 -4.41
C ASP A 20 0.46 10.08 -3.91
N VAL A 21 0.65 9.39 -2.78
CA VAL A 21 1.98 9.03 -2.28
C VAL A 21 2.75 8.14 -3.27
N ILE A 22 2.07 7.22 -3.96
CA ILE A 22 2.68 6.39 -4.99
C ILE A 22 3.10 7.24 -6.19
N TRP A 23 2.23 8.14 -6.66
CA TRP A 23 2.57 9.07 -7.74
C TRP A 23 3.74 9.97 -7.39
N SER A 24 3.85 10.41 -6.13
CA SER A 24 4.97 11.19 -5.63
C SER A 24 6.27 10.38 -5.64
N ALA A 25 6.22 9.12 -5.21
CA ALA A 25 7.37 8.21 -5.26
C ALA A 25 7.82 7.94 -6.71
N LEU A 26 6.89 7.69 -7.63
CA LEU A 26 7.20 7.50 -9.06
C LEU A 26 7.85 8.74 -9.68
N LYS A 27 7.35 9.94 -9.36
CA LYS A 27 7.97 11.20 -9.79
C LYS A 27 9.39 11.35 -9.24
N ALA A 28 9.64 10.99 -7.99
CA ALA A 28 10.96 11.10 -7.36
C ALA A 28 11.99 10.13 -7.98
N VAL A 29 11.56 9.03 -8.60
CA VAL A 29 12.43 8.13 -9.40
C VAL A 29 12.50 8.51 -10.88
N GLY A 30 12.00 9.69 -11.27
CA GLY A 30 12.10 10.23 -12.62
C GLY A 30 11.01 9.75 -13.59
N LEU A 31 9.94 9.13 -13.10
CA LEU A 31 8.83 8.65 -13.93
C LEU A 31 7.66 9.62 -13.88
N SER A 32 7.26 10.16 -15.01
CA SER A 32 6.11 11.05 -15.09
C SER A 32 4.80 10.27 -15.25
N ARG A 33 3.74 10.81 -14.64
CA ARG A 33 2.39 10.24 -14.74
C ARG A 33 1.92 10.13 -16.19
N LYS A 34 2.24 11.13 -17.02
CA LYS A 34 1.88 11.18 -18.43
C LYS A 34 2.54 10.04 -19.22
N GLU A 35 3.84 9.84 -19.04
CA GLU A 35 4.56 8.74 -19.72
C GLU A 35 4.04 7.37 -19.31
N ILE A 36 3.77 7.19 -18.01
CA ILE A 36 3.19 5.96 -17.49
C ILE A 36 1.79 5.73 -18.09
N ALA A 37 0.92 6.75 -18.13
CA ALA A 37 -0.41 6.62 -18.70
C ALA A 37 -0.35 6.22 -20.19
N VAL A 38 0.46 6.93 -20.98
CA VAL A 38 0.66 6.60 -22.41
C VAL A 38 1.16 5.17 -22.58
N ARG A 39 2.18 4.76 -21.82
CA ARG A 39 2.76 3.42 -21.90
C ARG A 39 1.79 2.33 -21.47
N ALA A 40 0.89 2.64 -20.54
CA ALA A 40 -0.17 1.76 -20.04
C ALA A 40 -1.41 1.70 -20.97
N GLY A 41 -1.45 2.48 -22.05
CA GLY A 41 -2.61 2.58 -22.93
C GLY A 41 -3.81 3.29 -22.28
N LEU A 42 -3.55 4.23 -21.36
CA LEU A 42 -4.54 5.00 -20.63
C LEU A 42 -4.57 6.47 -21.13
N PRO A 43 -5.67 7.21 -20.84
CA PRO A 43 -5.74 8.63 -21.17
C PRO A 43 -4.58 9.42 -20.55
N ILE A 44 -4.03 10.38 -21.32
CA ILE A 44 -2.90 11.23 -20.89
C ILE A 44 -3.25 12.09 -19.68
N ASP A 45 -4.51 12.47 -19.58
CA ASP A 45 -5.11 13.28 -18.53
C ASP A 45 -5.63 12.46 -17.35
N LEU A 46 -5.13 11.22 -17.18
CA LEU A 46 -5.47 10.37 -16.05
C LEU A 46 -5.48 11.18 -14.74
N GLY A 47 -6.69 11.47 -14.24
CA GLY A 47 -6.94 12.42 -13.16
C GLY A 47 -6.39 11.93 -11.79
N ARG A 48 -6.19 12.86 -10.84
CA ARG A 48 -6.00 12.50 -9.44
C ARG A 48 -7.30 11.91 -8.91
N GLY A 49 -7.20 10.80 -8.18
CA GLY A 49 -8.39 10.13 -7.63
C GLY A 49 -9.22 9.35 -8.65
N GLU A 50 -8.71 9.14 -9.85
CA GLU A 50 -9.39 8.34 -10.85
C GLU A 50 -9.40 6.85 -10.46
N MET A 51 -10.57 6.24 -10.56
CA MET A 51 -10.78 4.84 -10.21
C MET A 51 -10.50 3.95 -11.42
N LEU A 52 -9.56 3.04 -11.26
CA LEU A 52 -9.06 2.13 -12.28
C LEU A 52 -9.69 0.75 -12.15
N THR A 53 -9.85 0.04 -13.26
CA THR A 53 -10.09 -1.41 -13.22
C THR A 53 -8.82 -2.14 -12.78
N GLY A 54 -8.92 -3.41 -12.38
CA GLY A 54 -7.77 -4.22 -12.01
C GLY A 54 -6.74 -4.33 -13.14
N LYS A 55 -7.20 -4.50 -14.39
CA LYS A 55 -6.34 -4.52 -15.59
C LYS A 55 -5.59 -3.21 -15.78
N GLN A 56 -6.27 -2.08 -15.66
CA GLN A 56 -5.65 -0.75 -15.78
C GLN A 56 -4.62 -0.52 -14.67
N PHE A 57 -4.93 -0.94 -13.44
CA PHE A 57 -4.01 -0.85 -12.33
C PHE A 57 -2.71 -1.65 -12.60
N PHE A 58 -2.82 -2.91 -13.07
CA PHE A 58 -1.64 -3.71 -13.40
C PHE A 58 -0.90 -3.19 -14.64
N ALA A 59 -1.61 -2.64 -15.64
CA ALA A 59 -0.99 -2.02 -16.80
C ALA A 59 -0.09 -0.84 -16.42
N ILE A 60 -0.49 -0.02 -15.44
CA ILE A 60 0.35 1.07 -14.91
C ILE A 60 1.66 0.53 -14.34
N TRP A 61 1.61 -0.54 -13.54
CA TRP A 61 2.82 -1.09 -12.92
C TRP A 61 3.73 -1.80 -13.93
N ASN A 62 3.18 -2.43 -14.95
CA ASN A 62 3.94 -2.95 -16.08
C ASN A 62 4.60 -1.82 -16.87
N ALA A 63 3.91 -0.68 -17.05
CA ALA A 63 4.48 0.51 -17.67
C ALA A 63 5.63 1.09 -16.83
N VAL A 64 5.49 1.14 -15.50
CA VAL A 64 6.55 1.54 -14.57
C VAL A 64 7.79 0.67 -14.75
N ALA A 65 7.65 -0.66 -14.79
CA ALA A 65 8.75 -1.58 -15.03
C ALA A 65 9.45 -1.31 -16.37
N ALA A 66 8.67 -1.12 -17.43
CA ALA A 66 9.19 -0.92 -18.78
C ALA A 66 9.91 0.44 -18.95
N LEU A 67 9.41 1.50 -18.31
CA LEU A 67 9.97 2.85 -18.42
C LEU A 67 11.20 3.06 -17.55
N SER A 68 11.23 2.48 -16.35
CA SER A 68 12.32 2.69 -15.41
C SER A 68 13.65 2.10 -15.86
N ARG A 69 13.64 1.02 -16.66
CA ARG A 69 14.81 0.23 -17.04
C ARG A 69 15.66 -0.23 -15.84
N ASP A 70 15.16 -0.05 -14.63
CA ASP A 70 15.80 -0.41 -13.37
C ASP A 70 15.14 -1.68 -12.81
N PRO A 71 15.83 -2.82 -12.80
CA PRO A 71 15.29 -4.06 -12.25
C PRO A 71 14.96 -3.96 -10.76
N GLY A 72 15.51 -2.95 -10.06
CA GLY A 72 15.27 -2.68 -8.65
C GLY A 72 14.19 -1.65 -8.35
N ILE A 73 13.42 -1.20 -9.35
CA ILE A 73 12.46 -0.11 -9.17
C ILE A 73 11.42 -0.39 -8.08
N GLY A 74 10.95 -1.63 -7.93
CA GLY A 74 10.03 -2.05 -6.88
C GLY A 74 10.62 -1.85 -5.48
N PHE A 75 11.87 -2.22 -5.28
CA PHE A 75 12.60 -2.02 -4.02
C PHE A 75 12.78 -0.55 -3.68
N ARG A 76 13.14 0.26 -4.67
CA ARG A 76 13.30 1.72 -4.48
C ARG A 76 12.00 2.39 -4.07
N ILE A 77 10.89 2.06 -4.74
CA ILE A 77 9.56 2.57 -4.38
C ILE A 77 9.20 2.15 -2.95
N ALA A 78 9.40 0.88 -2.59
CA ALA A 78 9.14 0.39 -1.24
C ALA A 78 9.99 1.11 -0.18
N ALA A 79 11.29 1.30 -0.43
CA ALA A 79 12.17 2.02 0.46
C ALA A 79 11.69 3.46 0.69
N MET A 80 11.30 4.17 -0.37
CA MET A 80 10.78 5.54 -0.26
C MET A 80 9.48 5.62 0.54
N LEU A 81 8.61 4.61 0.42
CA LEU A 81 7.35 4.55 1.15
C LEU A 81 7.53 4.11 2.61
N ALA A 82 8.57 3.33 2.91
CA ALA A 82 8.87 2.83 4.26
C ALA A 82 9.71 3.81 5.09
N MET A 83 10.46 4.71 4.46
CA MET A 83 11.26 5.70 5.17
C MET A 83 10.37 6.75 5.81
N PRO A 84 10.55 7.05 7.12
CA PRO A 84 10.02 8.29 7.69
C PRO A 84 10.80 9.40 6.99
N ALA A 85 10.16 10.01 5.99
CA ALA A 85 10.77 11.15 5.35
C ALA A 85 11.01 12.22 6.41
N HIS A 86 12.21 12.77 6.44
CA HIS A 86 12.47 14.05 7.07
C HIS A 86 11.70 15.20 6.38
N THR A 87 10.74 14.84 5.53
CA THR A 87 9.84 15.75 4.81
C THR A 87 8.40 15.52 5.28
N PRO A 88 7.82 16.46 6.04
CA PRO A 88 6.49 16.38 6.65
C PRO A 88 5.31 16.01 5.72
N PRO A 89 5.31 16.31 4.41
CA PRO A 89 4.10 16.09 3.59
C PRO A 89 3.77 14.62 3.30
N ILE A 90 4.72 13.69 3.36
CA ILE A 90 4.46 12.30 2.97
C ILE A 90 3.63 11.54 4.02
N PHE A 91 3.81 11.82 5.31
CA PHE A 91 3.01 11.19 6.37
C PHE A 91 1.52 11.53 6.29
N ALA A 92 1.16 12.71 5.81
CA ALA A 92 -0.23 13.09 5.60
C ALA A 92 -0.91 12.30 4.47
N LEU A 93 -0.14 11.64 3.60
CA LEU A 93 -0.63 10.90 2.43
C LEU A 93 -0.67 9.38 2.66
N ILE A 94 -0.04 8.87 3.73
CA ILE A 94 -0.08 7.45 4.09
C ILE A 94 -1.38 7.17 4.83
N PRO A 95 -2.21 6.21 4.36
CA PRO A 95 -3.41 5.83 5.09
C PRO A 95 -3.10 5.44 6.54
N ALA A 96 -3.93 5.87 7.48
CA ALA A 96 -3.76 5.57 8.90
C ALA A 96 -3.59 4.06 9.20
N SER A 97 -4.23 3.21 8.38
CA SER A 97 -4.09 1.76 8.44
C SER A 97 -2.68 1.24 8.15
N LEU A 98 -1.95 1.91 7.25
CA LEU A 98 -0.56 1.55 6.94
C LEU A 98 0.38 2.14 7.99
N ALA A 99 0.14 3.39 8.43
CA ALA A 99 0.89 4.02 9.51
C ALA A 99 0.77 3.25 10.83
N SER A 100 -0.37 2.59 11.09
CA SER A 100 -0.58 1.79 12.30
C SER A 100 0.25 0.50 12.35
N ALA A 101 0.76 0.02 11.23
CA ALA A 101 1.46 -1.26 11.17
C ALA A 101 2.73 -1.31 12.03
N ILE A 102 3.43 -0.17 12.21
CA ILE A 102 4.62 -0.09 13.09
C ILE A 102 4.27 -0.18 14.57
N HIS A 103 3.01 0.07 14.95
CA HIS A 103 2.52 -0.03 16.31
C HIS A 103 1.79 -1.35 16.58
N ALA A 104 1.85 -2.30 15.65
CA ALA A 104 1.36 -3.65 15.81
C ALA A 104 2.20 -4.41 16.85
N ARG A 105 1.64 -5.49 17.40
CA ARG A 105 2.34 -6.32 18.38
C ARG A 105 3.56 -7.02 17.81
N ASP A 106 3.44 -7.52 16.57
CA ASP A 106 4.42 -8.29 15.85
C ASP A 106 4.22 -8.15 14.33
N PHE A 107 5.10 -8.76 13.54
CA PHE A 107 5.03 -8.72 12.09
C PHE A 107 3.70 -9.30 11.55
N ILE A 108 3.19 -10.37 12.12
CA ILE A 108 1.96 -11.01 11.65
C ILE A 108 0.74 -10.12 11.85
N ASP A 109 0.65 -9.49 13.01
CA ASP A 109 -0.42 -8.54 13.32
C ASP A 109 -0.38 -7.35 12.35
N ALA A 110 0.82 -6.83 12.06
CA ALA A 110 1.04 -5.76 11.08
C ALA A 110 0.62 -6.17 9.67
N VAL A 111 1.08 -7.34 9.17
CA VAL A 111 0.76 -7.81 7.81
C VAL A 111 -0.72 -8.09 7.64
N ARG A 112 -1.38 -8.73 8.61
CA ARG A 112 -2.83 -8.96 8.58
C ARG A 112 -3.61 -7.65 8.46
N ARG A 113 -3.10 -6.61 9.08
CA ARG A 113 -3.70 -5.29 8.98
C ARG A 113 -3.52 -4.66 7.62
N ILE A 114 -2.30 -4.66 7.12
CA ILE A 114 -1.99 -4.17 5.78
C ILE A 114 -2.82 -4.91 4.73
N SER A 115 -2.95 -6.24 4.87
CA SER A 115 -3.74 -7.07 3.97
C SER A 115 -5.20 -6.62 3.89
N ARG A 116 -5.85 -6.37 5.02
CA ARG A 116 -7.26 -5.88 5.05
C ARG A 116 -7.43 -4.56 4.31
N PHE A 117 -6.46 -3.66 4.40
CA PHE A 117 -6.50 -2.39 3.68
C PHE A 117 -6.24 -2.60 2.18
N ARG A 118 -5.32 -3.48 1.80
CA ARG A 118 -4.94 -3.70 0.40
C ARG A 118 -6.05 -4.29 -0.45
N ILE A 119 -6.90 -5.15 0.08
CA ILE A 119 -8.07 -5.70 -0.62
C ILE A 119 -8.97 -4.59 -1.19
N VAL A 120 -9.03 -3.43 -0.50
CA VAL A 120 -9.86 -2.29 -0.93
C VAL A 120 -9.11 -1.35 -1.87
N SER A 121 -7.78 -1.26 -1.77
CA SER A 121 -6.96 -0.27 -2.47
C SER A 121 -6.23 -0.78 -3.70
N ALA A 122 -6.15 -2.09 -3.90
CA ALA A 122 -5.39 -2.69 -5.00
C ALA A 122 -5.93 -4.07 -5.39
N PRO A 123 -5.80 -4.48 -6.68
CA PRO A 123 -6.32 -5.75 -7.19
C PRO A 123 -5.47 -6.96 -6.78
N ARG A 124 -4.93 -6.93 -5.58
CA ARG A 124 -4.13 -8.01 -5.00
C ARG A 124 -4.36 -8.12 -3.51
N GLU A 125 -4.14 -9.31 -2.97
CA GLU A 125 -4.22 -9.60 -1.55
C GLU A 125 -2.94 -10.25 -1.03
N ILE A 126 -2.74 -10.17 0.28
CA ILE A 126 -1.68 -10.84 1.01
C ILE A 126 -2.36 -11.85 1.93
N LEU A 127 -2.10 -13.12 1.70
CA LEU A 127 -2.55 -14.21 2.56
C LEU A 127 -1.44 -14.58 3.53
N VAL A 128 -1.79 -14.81 4.78
CA VAL A 128 -0.88 -15.30 5.81
C VAL A 128 -1.23 -16.74 6.11
N GLU A 129 -0.32 -17.64 5.76
CA GLU A 129 -0.40 -19.07 6.01
C GLU A 129 0.57 -19.44 7.13
N GLU A 130 0.11 -20.17 8.13
CA GLU A 130 0.92 -20.56 9.27
C GLU A 130 1.04 -22.08 9.35
N ASN A 131 2.24 -22.56 9.60
CA ASN A 131 2.50 -23.96 9.93
C ASN A 131 3.38 -24.06 11.20
N VAL A 132 3.76 -25.28 11.59
CA VAL A 132 4.49 -25.52 12.85
C VAL A 132 5.81 -24.74 12.94
N GLY A 133 6.55 -24.60 11.84
CA GLY A 133 7.90 -24.01 11.84
C GLY A 133 8.01 -22.66 11.14
N ALA A 134 7.03 -22.28 10.32
CA ALA A 134 7.13 -21.12 9.46
C ALA A 134 5.82 -20.36 9.31
N VAL A 135 5.95 -19.09 8.92
CA VAL A 135 4.85 -18.24 8.47
C VAL A 135 5.15 -17.80 7.05
N THR A 136 4.17 -17.95 6.18
CA THR A 136 4.26 -17.62 4.76
C THR A 136 3.29 -16.50 4.40
N CYS A 137 3.82 -15.41 3.83
CA CYS A 137 3.01 -14.35 3.26
C CYS A 137 2.94 -14.55 1.73
N VAL A 138 1.75 -14.86 1.22
CA VAL A 138 1.51 -15.08 -0.22
C VAL A 138 0.87 -13.86 -0.84
N VAL A 139 1.46 -13.33 -1.93
CA VAL A 139 0.88 -12.26 -2.74
C VAL A 139 0.26 -12.85 -4.00
N ARG A 140 -1.05 -12.60 -4.19
CA ARG A 140 -1.78 -13.05 -5.38
C ARG A 140 -2.81 -12.01 -5.84
N ALA A 141 -3.28 -12.15 -7.08
CA ALA A 141 -4.38 -11.32 -7.59
C ALA A 141 -5.69 -11.64 -6.84
N THR A 142 -6.47 -10.60 -6.51
CA THR A 142 -7.75 -10.75 -5.80
C THR A 142 -8.83 -11.31 -6.71
N ARG A 143 -8.78 -10.96 -8.00
CA ARG A 143 -9.73 -11.35 -9.03
C ARG A 143 -8.97 -11.75 -10.31
N PRO A 144 -8.38 -12.95 -10.31
CA PRO A 144 -7.56 -13.40 -11.44
C PRO A 144 -8.36 -13.49 -12.75
N GLU A 145 -9.67 -13.69 -12.70
CA GLU A 145 -10.56 -13.65 -13.87
C GLU A 145 -10.62 -12.26 -14.54
N GLU A 146 -10.40 -11.19 -13.78
CA GLU A 146 -10.38 -9.81 -14.29
C GLU A 146 -8.98 -9.34 -14.68
N THR A 147 -7.95 -9.73 -13.93
CA THR A 147 -6.59 -9.17 -14.04
C THR A 147 -5.58 -10.12 -14.67
N GLY A 148 -5.89 -11.41 -14.76
CA GLY A 148 -4.92 -12.48 -14.93
C GLY A 148 -4.35 -12.91 -13.58
N GLU A 149 -3.75 -14.10 -13.54
CA GLU A 149 -3.20 -14.68 -12.31
C GLU A 149 -1.94 -13.97 -11.79
N ASP A 150 -1.20 -13.32 -12.68
CA ASP A 150 0.11 -12.76 -12.36
C ASP A 150 0.01 -11.32 -11.88
N VAL A 151 0.40 -11.13 -10.63
CA VAL A 151 0.67 -9.79 -10.11
C VAL A 151 1.98 -9.28 -10.72
N PRO A 152 2.04 -8.04 -11.26
CA PRO A 152 3.26 -7.47 -11.81
C PRO A 152 4.46 -7.60 -10.86
N ALA A 153 5.62 -8.02 -11.38
CA ALA A 153 6.81 -8.29 -10.58
C ALA A 153 7.25 -7.10 -9.71
N VAL A 154 7.13 -5.87 -10.25
CA VAL A 154 7.41 -4.63 -9.51
C VAL A 154 6.55 -4.50 -8.25
N ILE A 155 5.27 -4.92 -8.32
CA ILE A 155 4.37 -4.89 -7.16
C ILE A 155 4.81 -5.93 -6.13
N VAL A 156 5.13 -7.15 -6.58
CA VAL A 156 5.57 -8.23 -5.69
C VAL A 156 6.85 -7.83 -4.97
N ASP A 157 7.83 -7.26 -5.70
CA ASP A 157 9.08 -6.78 -5.12
C ASP A 157 8.84 -5.67 -4.11
N ALA A 158 7.99 -4.70 -4.45
CA ALA A 158 7.66 -3.61 -3.55
C ALA A 158 6.94 -4.10 -2.27
N ASP A 159 6.00 -5.04 -2.40
CA ASP A 159 5.26 -5.59 -1.27
C ASP A 159 6.16 -6.40 -0.34
N PHE A 160 6.95 -7.33 -0.88
CA PHE A 160 7.83 -8.16 -0.08
C PHE A 160 8.96 -7.35 0.57
N TYR A 161 9.54 -6.42 -0.15
CA TYR A 161 10.59 -5.57 0.43
C TYR A 161 10.03 -4.63 1.51
N ALA A 162 8.84 -4.08 1.31
CA ALA A 162 8.16 -3.31 2.36
C ALA A 162 7.90 -4.17 3.62
N MET A 163 7.58 -5.46 3.47
CA MET A 163 7.46 -6.39 4.59
C MET A 163 8.80 -6.63 5.30
N VAL A 164 9.89 -6.79 4.56
CA VAL A 164 11.24 -6.94 5.14
C VAL A 164 11.64 -5.68 5.91
N LEU A 165 11.39 -4.50 5.34
CA LEU A 165 11.68 -3.23 6.01
C LEU A 165 10.80 -3.03 7.27
N LEU A 166 9.53 -3.44 7.21
CA LEU A 166 8.63 -3.41 8.36
C LEU A 166 9.10 -4.33 9.48
N LEU A 167 9.52 -5.56 9.15
CA LEU A 167 10.07 -6.53 10.10
C LEU A 167 11.30 -5.94 10.82
N ARG A 168 12.28 -5.44 10.06
CA ARG A 168 13.51 -4.86 10.60
C ARG A 168 13.23 -3.64 11.46
N ARG A 169 12.39 -2.73 10.95
CA ARG A 169 12.03 -1.52 11.69
C ARG A 169 11.26 -1.84 12.97
N GLY A 170 10.22 -2.69 12.87
CA GLY A 170 9.38 -3.03 14.01
C GLY A 170 10.14 -3.71 15.13
N THR A 171 11.11 -4.57 14.79
CA THR A 171 11.93 -5.32 15.76
C THR A 171 13.22 -4.60 16.17
N CYS A 172 13.63 -3.52 15.46
CA CYS A 172 14.96 -2.92 15.56
C CYS A 172 16.10 -3.93 15.40
N ARG A 173 15.92 -4.97 14.56
CA ARG A 173 16.88 -6.03 14.29
C ARG A 173 17.03 -6.28 12.79
N GLU A 174 18.21 -6.68 12.35
CA GLU A 174 18.50 -7.09 10.97
C GLU A 174 17.97 -8.51 10.68
N LEU A 175 16.66 -8.71 10.90
CA LEU A 175 16.00 -9.97 10.59
C LEU A 175 15.78 -10.09 9.08
N SER A 176 15.87 -11.31 8.57
CA SER A 176 15.61 -11.63 7.17
C SER A 176 14.60 -12.77 7.06
N PRO A 177 13.87 -12.88 5.95
CA PRO A 177 13.10 -14.06 5.62
C PRO A 177 13.99 -15.31 5.54
N SER A 178 13.41 -16.48 5.70
CA SER A 178 14.10 -17.75 5.48
C SER A 178 14.31 -17.99 3.98
N SER A 179 13.35 -17.58 3.15
CA SER A 179 13.42 -17.62 1.68
C SER A 179 12.31 -16.80 1.04
N VAL A 180 12.47 -16.51 -0.26
CA VAL A 180 11.43 -15.88 -1.10
C VAL A 180 11.22 -16.76 -2.34
N GLU A 181 9.97 -17.11 -2.62
CA GLU A 181 9.53 -17.82 -3.82
C GLU A 181 8.86 -16.83 -4.78
N LEU A 182 9.24 -16.84 -6.07
CA LEU A 182 8.71 -15.93 -7.08
C LEU A 182 8.29 -16.68 -8.34
N ARG A 183 7.12 -16.34 -8.89
CA ARG A 183 6.60 -16.91 -10.15
C ARG A 183 7.41 -16.49 -11.38
N ARG A 184 8.16 -15.38 -11.32
CA ARG A 184 8.97 -14.90 -12.44
C ARG A 184 10.01 -15.93 -12.93
N ALA A 185 10.43 -15.82 -14.19
CA ALA A 185 11.44 -16.68 -14.77
C ALA A 185 12.77 -16.61 -13.98
N PRO A 186 13.55 -17.71 -13.93
CA PRO A 186 14.89 -17.75 -13.35
C PRO A 186 15.85 -16.75 -14.01
N GLY A 187 16.93 -16.39 -13.29
CA GLY A 187 18.04 -15.57 -13.78
C GLY A 187 18.27 -14.25 -13.04
N SER A 188 17.42 -13.92 -12.08
CA SER A 188 17.59 -12.70 -11.27
C SER A 188 17.83 -12.97 -9.78
N GLU A 189 17.99 -14.20 -9.35
CA GLU A 189 18.04 -14.63 -7.97
C GLU A 189 19.11 -13.89 -7.18
N LYS A 190 20.36 -13.89 -7.63
CA LYS A 190 21.48 -13.21 -6.97
C LYS A 190 21.29 -11.71 -6.80
N PHE A 191 20.59 -11.07 -7.75
CA PHE A 191 20.24 -9.66 -7.65
C PHE A 191 19.19 -9.45 -6.54
N LEU A 192 18.15 -10.29 -6.50
CA LEU A 192 17.04 -10.20 -5.56
C LEU A 192 17.47 -10.54 -4.13
N GLU A 193 18.36 -11.52 -3.95
CA GLU A 193 18.94 -11.91 -2.66
C GLU A 193 19.61 -10.75 -1.93
N LYS A 194 20.21 -9.80 -2.66
CA LYS A 194 20.83 -8.60 -2.07
C LYS A 194 19.81 -7.70 -1.36
N TYR A 195 18.57 -7.66 -1.82
CA TYR A 195 17.51 -6.86 -1.22
C TYR A 195 16.80 -7.61 -0.09
N TYR A 196 16.47 -8.87 -0.32
CA TYR A 196 15.74 -9.67 0.66
C TYR A 196 16.62 -10.16 1.81
N GLY A 197 17.92 -10.33 1.57
CA GLY A 197 18.86 -10.87 2.56
C GLY A 197 18.68 -12.36 2.83
N CYS A 198 18.12 -13.09 1.87
CA CYS A 198 17.83 -14.53 1.97
C CYS A 198 17.84 -15.20 0.60
N PRO A 199 17.88 -16.54 0.50
CA PRO A 199 17.74 -17.27 -0.74
C PRO A 199 16.45 -16.94 -1.48
N VAL A 200 16.53 -16.78 -2.81
CA VAL A 200 15.40 -16.51 -3.71
C VAL A 200 15.24 -17.65 -4.70
N ILE A 201 14.02 -18.15 -4.85
CA ILE A 201 13.64 -19.23 -5.76
C ILE A 201 12.72 -18.66 -6.83
N CYS A 202 13.23 -18.48 -8.05
CA CYS A 202 12.42 -18.10 -9.21
C CYS A 202 11.83 -19.33 -9.91
N GLY A 203 10.80 -19.14 -10.74
CA GLY A 203 10.06 -20.23 -11.37
C GLY A 203 9.13 -20.99 -10.42
N ALA A 204 8.86 -20.46 -9.25
CA ALA A 204 7.95 -21.06 -8.27
C ALA A 204 6.48 -20.96 -8.73
N LYS A 205 5.61 -21.78 -8.15
CA LYS A 205 4.17 -21.77 -8.45
C LYS A 205 3.42 -20.54 -7.85
N ARG A 206 4.03 -19.85 -6.90
CA ARG A 206 3.43 -18.74 -6.16
C ARG A 206 4.47 -17.65 -5.85
N ASN A 207 4.00 -16.45 -5.51
CA ASN A 207 4.84 -15.42 -4.91
C ASN A 207 4.67 -15.50 -3.39
N ALA A 208 5.71 -15.92 -2.69
CA ALA A 208 5.67 -16.16 -1.25
C ALA A 208 6.94 -15.66 -0.55
N LEU A 209 6.76 -15.03 0.60
CA LEU A 209 7.82 -14.66 1.53
C LEU A 209 7.67 -15.51 2.77
N ILE A 210 8.70 -16.29 3.09
CA ILE A 210 8.70 -17.28 4.17
C ILE A 210 9.58 -16.77 5.31
N LEU A 211 9.03 -16.79 6.52
CA LEU A 211 9.72 -16.42 7.77
C LEU A 211 9.74 -17.61 8.72
N SER A 212 10.78 -17.71 9.55
CA SER A 212 10.69 -18.56 10.74
C SER A 212 9.57 -18.05 11.65
N ARG A 213 8.92 -18.96 12.39
CA ARG A 213 7.88 -18.57 13.34
C ARG A 213 8.43 -17.63 14.42
N GLU A 214 9.66 -17.85 14.87
CA GLU A 214 10.35 -16.99 15.83
C GLU A 214 10.44 -15.52 15.31
N ASN A 215 10.96 -15.32 14.09
CA ASN A 215 11.09 -13.98 13.51
C ASN A 215 9.74 -13.32 13.25
N ALA A 216 8.75 -14.10 12.82
CA ALA A 216 7.41 -13.58 12.49
C ALA A 216 6.63 -13.07 13.71
N TYR A 217 6.86 -13.67 14.88
CA TYR A 217 6.24 -13.30 16.15
C TYR A 217 7.16 -12.52 17.08
N TYR A 218 8.35 -12.13 16.61
CA TYR A 218 9.23 -11.29 17.41
C TYR A 218 8.53 -9.95 17.73
N PRO A 219 8.49 -9.53 19.01
CA PRO A 219 7.76 -8.33 19.42
C PRO A 219 8.31 -7.06 18.75
N PHE A 220 7.42 -6.18 18.31
CA PHE A 220 7.78 -4.85 17.84
C PHE A 220 8.08 -3.92 19.00
N VAL A 221 9.14 -3.11 18.87
CA VAL A 221 9.60 -2.20 19.93
C VAL A 221 8.65 -1.02 20.18
N ASP A 222 7.95 -0.57 19.12
CA ASP A 222 7.00 0.54 19.16
C ASP A 222 5.55 0.06 19.36
N TYR A 223 5.36 -1.16 19.87
CA TYR A 223 4.00 -1.68 20.11
C TYR A 223 3.22 -0.77 21.04
N ASN A 224 2.11 -0.25 20.53
CA ASN A 224 1.17 0.55 21.30
C ASN A 224 -0.27 0.14 20.95
N LYS A 225 -0.89 -0.63 21.85
CA LYS A 225 -2.23 -1.17 21.65
C LYS A 225 -3.28 -0.09 21.42
N GLU A 226 -3.26 0.99 22.21
CA GLU A 226 -4.26 2.06 22.13
C GLU A 226 -4.15 2.82 20.82
N LEU A 227 -2.91 3.19 20.41
CA LEU A 227 -2.64 3.87 19.16
C LEU A 227 -2.96 2.97 17.97
N PHE A 228 -2.61 1.69 18.05
CA PHE A 228 -2.94 0.70 17.04
C PHE A 228 -4.47 0.57 16.85
N GLU A 229 -5.24 0.47 17.90
CA GLU A 229 -6.70 0.40 17.86
C GLU A 229 -7.33 1.70 17.34
N LEU A 230 -6.85 2.86 17.80
CA LEU A 230 -7.33 4.18 17.37
C LEU A 230 -7.17 4.35 15.85
N LEU A 231 -5.98 4.13 15.34
CA LEU A 231 -5.66 4.20 13.90
C LEU A 231 -6.43 3.14 13.10
N THR A 232 -6.78 2.02 13.76
CA THR A 232 -7.59 0.95 13.18
C THR A 232 -9.03 1.35 12.94
N ARG A 233 -9.66 2.04 13.88
CA ARG A 233 -11.07 2.45 13.77
C ARG A 233 -11.34 3.40 12.61
N HIS A 234 -10.32 4.16 12.20
CA HIS A 234 -10.41 5.14 11.11
C HIS A 234 -10.01 4.56 9.74
N ALA A 235 -9.66 3.27 9.66
CA ALA A 235 -9.35 2.62 8.40
C ALA A 235 -10.63 2.32 7.59
N PRO A 236 -10.64 2.50 6.25
CA PRO A 236 -11.76 2.14 5.41
C PRO A 236 -12.12 0.66 5.60
N ARG A 237 -13.41 0.38 5.83
CA ARG A 237 -13.91 -1.01 5.91
C ARG A 237 -14.14 -1.55 4.51
N ALA A 238 -13.79 -2.82 4.29
CA ALA A 238 -14.15 -3.54 3.08
C ALA A 238 -15.68 -3.50 2.90
N GLY A 239 -16.15 -2.92 1.79
CA GLY A 239 -17.59 -2.77 1.50
C GLY A 239 -18.17 -1.36 1.64
N SER A 240 -17.50 -0.41 2.27
CA SER A 240 -17.91 1.00 2.22
C SER A 240 -17.35 1.64 0.95
N GLY A 241 -18.13 1.70 -0.12
CA GLY A 241 -17.76 2.25 -1.42
C GLY A 241 -17.49 3.77 -1.45
N ARG A 242 -17.07 4.35 -0.33
CA ARG A 242 -16.57 5.71 -0.22
C ARG A 242 -15.29 5.70 0.60
N LEU A 243 -14.15 5.73 -0.08
CA LEU A 243 -12.97 6.33 0.54
C LEU A 243 -13.38 7.76 0.89
N GLY A 244 -13.52 8.04 2.20
CA GLY A 244 -13.83 9.38 2.70
C GLY A 244 -12.63 10.32 2.56
N LEU A 245 -12.21 10.56 1.32
CA LEU A 245 -11.35 11.67 0.96
C LEU A 245 -12.26 12.90 0.90
N ARG A 246 -12.44 13.59 2.02
CA ARG A 246 -12.93 14.98 1.99
C ARG A 246 -11.98 15.78 1.09
N ARG A 247 -12.55 16.48 0.12
CA ARG A 247 -11.79 17.42 -0.73
C ARG A 247 -11.09 18.43 0.18
N PRO A 248 -9.80 18.76 -0.04
CA PRO A 248 -9.18 19.90 0.62
C PRO A 248 -9.91 21.16 0.11
N GLY A 249 -10.71 21.79 0.95
CA GLY A 249 -11.47 23.00 0.60
C GLY A 249 -12.76 23.20 1.40
N GLU A 250 -13.28 22.20 2.09
CA GLU A 250 -14.46 22.37 2.96
C GLU A 250 -14.06 22.34 4.45
N LEU A 251 -13.17 23.26 4.83
CA LEU A 251 -13.10 23.73 6.21
C LEU A 251 -14.03 24.93 6.27
N ASP A 252 -15.24 24.71 6.73
CA ASP A 252 -16.17 25.76 7.15
C ASP A 252 -15.57 26.45 8.39
N CYS A 253 -14.79 27.49 8.13
CA CYS A 253 -14.27 28.38 9.17
C CYS A 253 -15.38 29.35 9.59
N GLY A 254 -16.46 28.84 10.14
CA GLY A 254 -17.40 29.64 10.89
C GLY A 254 -16.72 30.18 12.14
N PRO A 255 -16.82 31.50 12.46
CA PRO A 255 -16.16 32.04 13.64
C PRO A 255 -16.77 31.44 14.92
N PRO A 256 -15.95 31.18 15.95
CA PRO A 256 -16.46 30.64 17.21
C PRO A 256 -17.43 31.64 17.84
N ALA A 257 -18.65 31.20 18.10
CA ALA A 257 -19.66 31.97 18.79
C ALA A 257 -19.21 32.29 20.22
N PHE A 258 -18.70 33.48 20.43
CA PHE A 258 -18.45 34.04 21.76
C PHE A 258 -19.79 34.25 22.46
N ARG A 259 -20.22 33.37 23.32
CA ARG A 259 -21.31 33.60 24.26
C ARG A 259 -20.89 34.67 25.26
N ARG A 260 -21.36 35.92 25.01
CA ARG A 260 -21.34 37.00 26.03
C ARG A 260 -22.23 36.52 27.21
N LYS A 261 -21.61 36.26 28.36
CA LYS A 261 -22.33 36.19 29.62
C LYS A 261 -22.88 37.57 29.96
N ALA A 262 -24.20 37.68 30.03
CA ALA A 262 -24.90 38.86 30.51
C ALA A 262 -24.49 39.12 31.97
N GLY A 263 -24.08 40.36 32.24
CA GLY A 263 -23.74 40.81 33.58
C GLY A 263 -24.96 40.92 34.44
N HIS A 264 -24.83 40.41 35.64
CA HIS A 264 -25.76 40.68 36.76
C HIS A 264 -25.46 42.08 37.31
N ARG A 265 -26.42 43.01 37.13
CA ARG A 265 -26.49 44.22 37.97
C ARG A 265 -26.94 43.81 39.35
N GLY A 266 -26.12 44.07 40.34
CA GLY A 266 -26.48 44.10 41.74
C GLY A 266 -26.41 45.54 42.24
N SER A 267 -27.55 46.06 42.58
CA SER A 267 -27.72 47.33 43.25
C SER A 267 -27.47 47.15 44.75
N GLY A 268 -26.94 48.22 45.38
CA GLY A 268 -27.27 48.42 46.79
C GLY A 268 -26.10 48.77 47.71
N PHE A 269 -26.10 50.07 48.11
CA PHE A 269 -25.42 50.74 49.22
C PHE A 269 -23.92 51.02 49.12
#